data_768b881404ac9a3a44a8930be1c502fc
#
_entry.id   768b881404ac9a3a44a8930be1c502fc
#
_cell.length_a   1.000
_cell.length_b   1.000
_cell.length_c   1.000
_cell.angle_alpha   90.00
_cell.angle_beta   90.00
_cell.angle_gamma   90.00
#
_symmetry.space_group_name_H-M   'P 1'
#
loop_
_entity.id
_entity.type
_entity.pdbx_description
1 polymer ?
#
loop_
_entity_poly.entity_id
_entity_poly.type
_entity_poly.pdbx_seq_one_letter_code
_entity_poly.pdbx_strand_id
1 'polypeptide(L)'
;SKIYRRIRPAKDSRSIVNRAATLVFNTLSILGGFGAMLLVFNIAGDWFLLGIVMIFLLGLGWAGINTLPRFLDQIRLILNMGAVREGERLVYDGIPMRVDRLGLYARLNNPLLDGGYQPVPVRMLVDRISRKSGVDEEWFPTRKGDWVQLPDLQIATVSYQSPQFVHLVTLGGSQLVYPTKDYLSLHLRNLSTGFRIQAIFGIDYQHQADATRIIETMQQHVQAGLTALVGDELKRVRIGLSTAGASSLDYRVYADFGGKESAARLNHLEDEITRLLVE
;
A
#
# COMPACT_ATOMS: atom_id res chain seq x y z
N SER A 1 29.68 4.82 15.95
CA SER A 1 28.75 5.59 15.07
C SER A 1 27.31 5.67 15.60
N LYS A 2 26.96 5.05 16.75
CA LYS A 2 25.62 5.12 17.36
C LYS A 2 25.37 6.39 18.19
N ILE A 3 26.39 7.11 18.57
CA ILE A 3 26.29 8.31 19.43
C ILE A 3 25.90 9.55 18.62
N TYR A 4 26.28 9.65 17.35
CA TYR A 4 25.99 10.81 16.50
C TYR A 4 24.51 10.93 16.07
N ARG A 5 23.73 9.84 16.19
CA ARG A 5 22.31 9.82 15.80
C ARG A 5 21.35 10.42 16.83
N ARG A 6 21.82 10.62 18.07
CA ARG A 6 20.96 11.07 19.20
C ARG A 6 20.95 12.60 19.40
N ILE A 7 21.87 13.34 18.79
CA ILE A 7 22.03 14.80 19.03
C ILE A 7 21.28 15.66 18.00
N ARG A 8 20.94 15.11 16.82
CA ARG A 8 20.24 15.87 15.77
C ARG A 8 18.78 16.27 16.05
N PRO A 9 17.91 15.49 16.71
CA PRO A 9 16.51 15.89 16.91
C PRO A 9 16.32 17.06 17.87
N ALA A 10 17.23 17.27 18.82
CA ALA A 10 17.09 18.34 19.81
C ALA A 10 17.43 19.74 19.25
N LYS A 11 18.27 19.83 18.21
CA LYS A 11 18.69 21.11 17.63
C LYS A 11 17.63 21.66 16.66
N ASP A 12 16.91 20.76 15.96
CA ASP A 12 15.85 21.15 15.03
C ASP A 12 14.57 21.61 15.78
N SER A 13 14.22 20.99 16.91
CA SER A 13 13.05 21.40 17.68
C SER A 13 13.23 22.78 18.33
N ARG A 14 14.43 23.11 18.83
CA ARG A 14 14.73 24.45 19.36
C ARG A 14 14.64 25.55 18.29
N SER A 15 15.06 25.27 17.07
CA SER A 15 14.95 26.22 15.96
C SER A 15 13.49 26.49 15.56
N ILE A 16 12.62 25.47 15.64
CA ILE A 16 11.18 25.62 15.34
C ILE A 16 10.48 26.42 16.44
N VAL A 17 10.77 26.10 17.71
CA VAL A 17 10.21 26.83 18.85
C VAL A 17 10.63 28.30 18.84
N ASN A 18 11.91 28.60 18.58
CA ASN A 18 12.40 29.97 18.48
C ASN A 18 11.74 30.73 17.32
N ARG A 19 11.55 30.10 16.16
CA ARG A 19 10.84 30.72 15.03
C ARG A 19 9.37 30.98 15.35
N ALA A 20 8.70 30.01 15.98
CA ALA A 20 7.31 30.20 16.43
C ALA A 20 7.20 31.34 17.45
N ALA A 21 8.09 31.39 18.44
CA ALA A 21 8.14 32.47 19.42
C ALA A 21 8.36 33.85 18.76
N THR A 22 9.27 33.93 17.79
CA THR A 22 9.52 35.16 17.03
C THR A 22 8.29 35.59 16.22
N LEU A 23 7.60 34.66 15.60
CA LEU A 23 6.36 34.96 14.85
C LEU A 23 5.26 35.50 15.80
N VAL A 24 5.04 34.82 16.94
CA VAL A 24 4.07 35.27 17.94
C VAL A 24 4.43 36.66 18.47
N PHE A 25 5.69 36.91 18.80
CA PHE A 25 6.16 38.20 19.28
C PHE A 25 5.95 39.30 18.23
N ASN A 26 6.33 39.08 16.98
CA ASN A 26 6.12 40.03 15.89
C ASN A 26 4.63 40.35 15.67
N THR A 27 3.77 39.32 15.70
CA THR A 27 2.32 39.48 15.56
C THR A 27 1.74 40.33 16.72
N LEU A 28 2.14 40.05 17.95
CA LEU A 28 1.73 40.83 19.12
C LEU A 28 2.24 42.28 19.06
N SER A 29 3.48 42.48 18.60
CA SER A 29 4.05 43.85 18.41
C SER A 29 3.30 44.65 17.37
N ILE A 30 2.89 44.04 16.26
CA ILE A 30 2.08 44.68 15.23
C ILE A 30 0.71 45.06 15.76
N LEU A 31 0.04 44.13 16.45
CA LEU A 31 -1.28 44.38 17.08
C LEU A 31 -1.20 45.48 18.14
N GLY A 32 -0.13 45.46 18.97
CA GLY A 32 0.14 46.52 19.95
C GLY A 32 0.36 47.87 19.32
N GLY A 33 1.07 47.92 18.19
CA GLY A 33 1.27 49.13 17.39
C GLY A 33 -0.05 49.71 16.87
N PHE A 34 -0.94 48.88 16.35
CA PHE A 34 -2.28 49.32 15.94
C PHE A 34 -3.13 49.81 17.12
N GLY A 35 -3.06 49.11 18.28
CA GLY A 35 -3.73 49.56 19.50
C GLY A 35 -3.24 50.90 19.97
N ALA A 36 -1.94 51.15 19.99
CA ALA A 36 -1.36 52.47 20.31
C ALA A 36 -1.80 53.56 19.33
N MET A 37 -1.84 53.27 18.02
CA MET A 37 -2.31 54.17 16.98
C MET A 37 -3.79 54.59 17.19
N LEU A 38 -4.66 53.64 17.52
CA LEU A 38 -6.06 53.90 17.86
C LEU A 38 -6.17 54.83 19.06
N LEU A 39 -5.36 54.61 20.11
CA LEU A 39 -5.33 55.44 21.31
C LEU A 39 -4.91 56.92 20.96
N VAL A 40 -3.88 57.06 20.16
CA VAL A 40 -3.38 58.39 19.71
C VAL A 40 -4.45 59.13 18.92
N PHE A 41 -5.13 58.48 17.97
CA PHE A 41 -6.18 59.12 17.16
C PHE A 41 -7.43 59.47 18.01
N ASN A 42 -7.76 58.61 18.96
CA ASN A 42 -8.84 58.92 19.91
C ASN A 42 -8.54 60.20 20.76
N ILE A 43 -7.32 60.28 21.32
CA ILE A 43 -6.87 61.44 22.10
C ILE A 43 -6.78 62.71 21.23
N ALA A 44 -6.33 62.60 19.98
CA ALA A 44 -6.22 63.70 19.03
C ALA A 44 -7.59 64.19 18.52
N GLY A 45 -8.66 63.42 18.74
CA GLY A 45 -10.01 63.78 18.26
C GLY A 45 -10.21 63.58 16.77
N ASP A 46 -9.30 62.85 16.07
CA ASP A 46 -9.39 62.61 14.65
C ASP A 46 -10.25 61.36 14.35
N TRP A 47 -11.55 61.60 14.35
CA TRP A 47 -12.55 60.53 14.12
C TRP A 47 -12.50 59.87 12.75
N PHE A 48 -11.97 60.59 11.72
CA PHE A 48 -11.86 60.08 10.36
C PHE A 48 -10.76 59.02 10.27
N LEU A 49 -9.56 59.32 10.77
CA LEU A 49 -8.45 58.37 10.82
C LEU A 49 -8.73 57.19 11.71
N LEU A 50 -9.39 57.44 12.88
CA LEU A 50 -9.84 56.36 13.77
C LEU A 50 -10.79 55.41 13.05
N GLY A 51 -11.75 55.90 12.27
CA GLY A 51 -12.67 55.12 11.47
C GLY A 51 -11.96 54.23 10.42
N ILE A 52 -10.99 54.78 9.70
CA ILE A 52 -10.21 54.02 8.72
C ILE A 52 -9.45 52.85 9.38
N VAL A 53 -8.76 53.14 10.49
CA VAL A 53 -8.00 52.10 11.21
C VAL A 53 -8.93 51.01 11.77
N MET A 54 -10.14 51.37 12.29
CA MET A 54 -11.12 50.44 12.74
C MET A 54 -11.62 49.51 11.62
N ILE A 55 -11.93 50.07 10.43
CA ILE A 55 -12.36 49.30 9.27
C ILE A 55 -11.25 48.33 8.84
N PHE A 56 -9.99 48.83 8.81
CA PHE A 56 -8.84 47.96 8.48
C PHE A 56 -8.66 46.83 9.47
N LEU A 57 -8.74 47.10 10.78
CA LEU A 57 -8.64 46.06 11.82
C LEU A 57 -9.79 45.04 11.76
N LEU A 58 -11.03 45.48 11.47
CA LEU A 58 -12.16 44.59 11.24
C LEU A 58 -11.93 43.69 10.03
N GLY A 59 -11.42 44.23 8.94
CA GLY A 59 -11.04 43.46 7.74
C GLY A 59 -9.94 42.43 8.05
N LEU A 60 -8.91 42.83 8.80
CA LEU A 60 -7.84 41.95 9.24
C LEU A 60 -8.35 40.84 10.17
N GLY A 61 -9.22 41.21 11.12
CA GLY A 61 -9.89 40.24 12.02
C GLY A 61 -10.73 39.22 11.24
N TRP A 62 -11.50 39.68 10.29
CA TRP A 62 -12.29 38.82 9.39
C TRP A 62 -11.41 37.84 8.62
N ALA A 63 -10.32 38.33 8.00
CA ALA A 63 -9.37 37.50 7.29
C ALA A 63 -8.72 36.46 8.24
N GLY A 64 -8.39 36.86 9.46
CA GLY A 64 -7.82 36.01 10.49
C GLY A 64 -8.73 34.86 10.89
N ILE A 65 -10.00 35.14 11.17
CA ILE A 65 -11.01 34.14 11.58
C ILE A 65 -11.14 33.01 10.53
N ASN A 66 -11.06 33.36 9.24
CA ASN A 66 -11.20 32.38 8.17
C ASN A 66 -9.91 31.58 7.87
N THR A 67 -8.75 32.17 8.11
CA THR A 67 -7.44 31.58 7.75
C THR A 67 -6.79 30.86 8.93
N LEU A 68 -6.97 31.37 10.15
CA LEU A 68 -6.32 30.88 11.37
C LEU A 68 -6.64 29.39 11.69
N PRO A 69 -7.90 28.91 11.59
CA PRO A 69 -8.20 27.52 11.91
C PRO A 69 -7.40 26.54 11.04
N ARG A 70 -7.36 26.76 9.73
CA ARG A 70 -6.60 25.93 8.78
C ARG A 70 -5.11 25.93 9.08
N PHE A 71 -4.57 27.07 9.50
CA PHE A 71 -3.17 27.19 9.90
C PHE A 71 -2.86 26.47 11.21
N LEU A 72 -3.77 26.54 12.18
CA LEU A 72 -3.64 25.81 13.44
C LEU A 72 -3.67 24.30 13.24
N ASP A 73 -4.51 23.79 12.34
CA ASP A 73 -4.55 22.35 12.01
C ASP A 73 -3.25 21.88 11.38
N GLN A 74 -2.64 22.67 10.51
CA GLN A 74 -1.31 22.36 9.97
C GLN A 74 -0.23 22.35 11.07
N ILE A 75 -0.27 23.31 12.02
CA ILE A 75 0.68 23.36 13.14
C ILE A 75 0.49 22.12 14.03
N ARG A 76 -0.75 21.74 14.36
CA ARG A 76 -1.04 20.51 15.14
C ARG A 76 -0.46 19.27 14.48
N LEU A 77 -0.56 19.13 13.14
CA LEU A 77 0.04 18.04 12.41
C LEU A 77 1.57 18.05 12.51
N ILE A 78 2.20 19.22 12.29
CA ILE A 78 3.66 19.37 12.37
C ILE A 78 4.19 19.02 13.77
N LEU A 79 3.40 19.32 14.81
CA LEU A 79 3.71 18.99 16.21
C LEU A 79 3.37 17.53 16.56
N ASN A 80 2.94 16.72 15.60
CA ASN A 80 2.52 15.32 15.80
C ASN A 80 1.34 15.17 16.81
N MET A 81 0.49 16.17 16.88
CA MET A 81 -0.69 16.23 17.77
C MET A 81 -2.01 16.10 17.00
N GLY A 82 -1.96 15.96 15.68
CA GLY A 82 -3.11 15.87 14.79
C GLY A 82 -3.65 14.45 14.60
N ALA A 83 -4.58 14.32 13.65
CA ALA A 83 -5.17 13.04 13.24
C ALA A 83 -4.21 12.15 12.45
N VAL A 84 -3.12 12.72 11.91
CA VAL A 84 -2.02 11.98 11.26
C VAL A 84 -0.80 12.05 12.16
N ARG A 85 -0.17 10.91 12.43
CA ARG A 85 0.99 10.78 13.34
C ARG A 85 2.16 10.10 12.68
N GLU A 86 3.37 10.47 13.12
CA GLU A 86 4.61 9.81 12.68
C GLU A 86 4.63 8.34 13.11
N GLY A 87 5.15 7.49 12.21
CA GLY A 87 5.21 6.04 12.39
C GLY A 87 3.92 5.29 12.05
N GLU A 88 2.82 5.98 11.83
CA GLU A 88 1.53 5.38 11.52
C GLU A 88 1.31 5.20 10.00
N ARG A 89 0.32 4.37 9.68
CA ARG A 89 -0.14 4.08 8.32
C ARG A 89 -1.30 4.99 7.95
N LEU A 90 -1.25 5.56 6.76
CA LEU A 90 -2.36 6.26 6.13
C LEU A 90 -2.51 5.80 4.68
N VAL A 91 -3.68 6.03 4.09
CA VAL A 91 -3.90 5.82 2.66
C VAL A 91 -3.79 7.18 1.96
N TYR A 92 -2.78 7.31 1.10
CA TYR A 92 -2.57 8.49 0.27
C TYR A 92 -2.69 8.13 -1.21
N ASP A 93 -3.61 8.78 -1.91
CA ASP A 93 -3.97 8.48 -3.31
C ASP A 93 -4.28 7.00 -3.59
N GLY A 94 -4.93 6.32 -2.63
CA GLY A 94 -5.26 4.90 -2.72
C GLY A 94 -4.12 3.97 -2.32
N ILE A 95 -2.93 4.49 -2.05
CA ILE A 95 -1.73 3.71 -1.71
C ILE A 95 -1.50 3.75 -0.20
N PRO A 96 -1.33 2.60 0.46
CA PRO A 96 -0.94 2.57 1.86
C PRO A 96 0.48 3.11 2.02
N MET A 97 0.64 4.13 2.85
CA MET A 97 1.92 4.79 3.11
C MET A 97 2.17 4.90 4.59
N ARG A 98 3.42 4.78 5.01
CA ARG A 98 3.86 5.09 6.36
C ARG A 98 4.29 6.55 6.43
N VAL A 99 3.82 7.24 7.44
CA VAL A 99 4.28 8.59 7.77
C VAL A 99 5.63 8.47 8.47
N ASP A 100 6.70 8.78 7.76
CA ASP A 100 8.05 8.69 8.33
C ASP A 100 8.38 9.92 9.18
N ARG A 101 8.01 11.11 8.68
CA ARG A 101 8.23 12.38 9.37
C ARG A 101 7.19 13.41 8.97
N LEU A 102 6.72 14.18 9.94
CA LEU A 102 5.87 15.36 9.74
C LEU A 102 6.70 16.64 9.78
N GLY A 103 6.39 17.59 8.90
CA GLY A 103 7.01 18.90 8.78
C GLY A 103 6.19 19.74 7.83
N LEU A 104 6.73 20.84 7.27
CA LEU A 104 6.06 21.58 6.19
C LEU A 104 5.74 20.65 5.00
N TYR A 105 6.64 19.70 4.75
CA TYR A 105 6.43 18.56 3.87
C TYR A 105 6.52 17.30 4.73
N ALA A 106 5.47 16.50 4.72
CA ALA A 106 5.47 15.17 5.30
C ALA A 106 6.24 14.23 4.38
N ARG A 107 7.02 13.32 4.97
CA ARG A 107 7.68 12.25 4.23
C ARG A 107 6.86 10.98 4.36
N LEU A 108 6.26 10.56 3.25
CA LEU A 108 5.52 9.32 3.15
C LEU A 108 6.41 8.26 2.49
N ASN A 109 6.37 7.05 3.01
CA ASN A 109 7.14 5.91 2.49
C ASN A 109 6.29 4.65 2.52
N ASN A 110 6.42 3.83 1.49
CA ASN A 110 5.93 2.45 1.55
C ASN A 110 7.14 1.52 1.51
N PRO A 111 7.33 0.63 2.51
CA PRO A 111 8.50 -0.24 2.60
C PRO A 111 8.67 -1.23 1.45
N LEU A 112 7.59 -1.51 0.71
CA LEU A 112 7.59 -2.47 -0.41
C LEU A 112 7.67 -1.80 -1.78
N LEU A 113 7.66 -0.46 -1.84
CA LEU A 113 7.75 0.28 -3.09
C LEU A 113 9.13 0.92 -3.26
N ASP A 114 9.66 0.84 -4.48
CA ASP A 114 10.87 1.52 -4.87
C ASP A 114 10.61 3.04 -5.03
N GLY A 115 11.66 3.87 -4.90
CA GLY A 115 11.57 5.31 -5.09
C GLY A 115 11.69 6.14 -3.80
N GLY A 116 11.80 5.48 -2.64
CA GLY A 116 12.09 6.15 -1.37
C GLY A 116 10.93 6.98 -0.83
N TYR A 117 11.24 8.17 -0.32
CA TYR A 117 10.25 9.03 0.32
C TYR A 117 9.52 9.91 -0.69
N GLN A 118 8.20 9.95 -0.56
CA GLN A 118 7.36 10.92 -1.28
C GLN A 118 7.12 12.14 -0.39
N PRO A 119 7.61 13.33 -0.76
CA PRO A 119 7.32 14.55 -0.02
C PRO A 119 5.91 15.05 -0.37
N VAL A 120 5.07 15.18 0.64
CA VAL A 120 3.69 15.67 0.51
C VAL A 120 3.52 16.92 1.38
N PRO A 121 3.00 18.04 0.84
CA PRO A 121 2.70 19.22 1.66
C PRO A 121 1.75 18.85 2.81
N VAL A 122 2.07 19.28 4.04
CA VAL A 122 1.29 18.92 5.24
C VAL A 122 -0.19 19.34 5.12
N ARG A 123 -0.49 20.40 4.38
CA ARG A 123 -1.86 20.85 4.11
C ARG A 123 -2.74 19.79 3.43
N MET A 124 -2.13 18.87 2.66
CA MET A 124 -2.83 17.77 2.00
C MET A 124 -3.18 16.62 2.95
N LEU A 125 -2.66 16.66 4.18
CA LEU A 125 -2.89 15.65 5.20
C LEU A 125 -3.85 16.12 6.30
N VAL A 126 -4.30 17.38 6.29
CA VAL A 126 -5.16 17.96 7.34
C VAL A 126 -6.46 17.16 7.52
N ASP A 127 -7.07 16.72 6.41
CA ASP A 127 -8.33 15.96 6.41
C ASP A 127 -8.12 14.44 6.33
N ARG A 128 -6.89 13.97 6.57
CA ARG A 128 -6.56 12.54 6.57
C ARG A 128 -6.42 12.01 7.99
N ILE A 129 -6.63 10.71 8.13
CA ILE A 129 -6.50 10.00 9.40
C ILE A 129 -5.46 8.91 9.21
N SER A 130 -4.50 8.83 10.12
CA SER A 130 -3.58 7.71 10.21
C SER A 130 -4.00 6.74 11.32
N ARG A 131 -3.49 5.52 11.25
CA ARG A 131 -3.68 4.49 12.28
C ARG A 131 -2.40 3.67 12.44
N LYS A 132 -2.29 3.00 13.57
CA LYS A 132 -1.20 2.02 13.74
C LYS A 132 -1.36 0.89 12.73
N SER A 133 -0.26 0.47 12.12
CA SER A 133 -0.25 -0.71 11.26
C SER A 133 -0.40 -1.98 12.11
N GLY A 134 -1.21 -2.92 11.67
CA GLY A 134 -1.24 -4.27 12.22
C GLY A 134 0.09 -4.99 11.99
N VAL A 135 0.38 -6.01 12.81
CA VAL A 135 1.63 -6.79 12.70
C VAL A 135 1.68 -7.53 11.37
N ASP A 136 0.56 -8.12 10.94
CA ASP A 136 0.45 -8.93 9.74
C ASP A 136 -0.14 -8.16 8.54
N GLU A 137 -0.20 -6.84 8.65
CA GLU A 137 -0.79 -6.01 7.61
C GLU A 137 0.24 -5.67 6.53
N GLU A 138 0.07 -6.24 5.36
CA GLU A 138 0.96 -5.98 4.23
C GLU A 138 0.84 -4.53 3.73
N TRP A 139 1.99 -3.95 3.36
CA TRP A 139 2.07 -2.60 2.83
C TRP A 139 1.70 -2.50 1.35
N PHE A 140 1.84 -3.61 0.63
CA PHE A 140 1.51 -3.70 -0.79
C PHE A 140 1.18 -5.16 -1.13
N PRO A 141 0.23 -5.45 -2.04
CA PRO A 141 -0.23 -6.82 -2.29
C PRO A 141 0.80 -7.70 -2.98
N THR A 142 1.86 -7.11 -3.54
CA THR A 142 2.92 -7.82 -4.24
C THR A 142 4.28 -7.30 -3.87
N ARG A 143 5.31 -8.09 -4.17
CA ARG A 143 6.73 -7.73 -4.07
C ARG A 143 7.40 -7.88 -5.42
N LYS A 144 8.49 -7.18 -5.63
CA LYS A 144 9.32 -7.37 -6.81
C LYS A 144 9.71 -8.85 -6.97
N GLY A 145 9.54 -9.38 -8.17
CA GLY A 145 9.76 -10.79 -8.50
C GLY A 145 8.58 -11.70 -8.17
N ASP A 146 7.44 -11.19 -7.70
CA ASP A 146 6.23 -11.99 -7.55
C ASP A 146 5.60 -12.26 -8.91
N TRP A 147 5.04 -13.45 -9.04
CA TRP A 147 4.22 -13.85 -10.16
C TRP A 147 2.76 -13.59 -9.84
N VAL A 148 2.08 -12.95 -10.76
CA VAL A 148 0.68 -12.58 -10.62
C VAL A 148 -0.12 -13.04 -11.83
N GLN A 149 -1.36 -13.41 -11.60
CA GLN A 149 -2.34 -13.65 -12.64
C GLN A 149 -3.27 -12.45 -12.73
N LEU A 150 -3.32 -11.85 -13.88
CA LEU A 150 -4.18 -10.72 -14.21
C LEU A 150 -5.64 -11.19 -14.43
N PRO A 151 -6.64 -10.28 -14.41
CA PRO A 151 -8.04 -10.63 -14.64
C PRO A 151 -8.33 -11.29 -15.99
N ASP A 152 -7.50 -11.01 -17.01
CA ASP A 152 -7.55 -11.62 -18.34
C ASP A 152 -6.81 -12.97 -18.44
N LEU A 153 -6.48 -13.56 -17.27
CA LEU A 153 -5.75 -14.82 -17.10
C LEU A 153 -4.28 -14.78 -17.54
N GLN A 154 -3.76 -13.66 -18.02
CA GLN A 154 -2.34 -13.55 -18.32
C GLN A 154 -1.50 -13.66 -17.05
N ILE A 155 -0.37 -14.36 -17.17
CA ILE A 155 0.60 -14.51 -16.09
C ILE A 155 1.76 -13.57 -16.34
N ALA A 156 2.14 -12.82 -15.32
CA ALA A 156 3.22 -11.86 -15.39
C ALA A 156 4.03 -11.82 -14.10
N THR A 157 5.29 -11.42 -14.19
CA THR A 157 6.13 -11.15 -13.02
C THR A 157 6.24 -9.65 -12.76
N VAL A 158 6.24 -9.26 -11.49
CA VAL A 158 6.45 -7.88 -11.06
C VAL A 158 7.93 -7.55 -11.20
N SER A 159 8.31 -6.75 -12.20
CA SER A 159 9.70 -6.36 -12.43
C SER A 159 10.10 -5.11 -11.62
N TYR A 160 9.17 -4.18 -11.44
CA TYR A 160 9.37 -2.94 -10.70
C TYR A 160 8.04 -2.45 -10.11
N GLN A 161 8.08 -1.88 -8.92
CA GLN A 161 6.92 -1.26 -8.29
C GLN A 161 7.32 0.00 -7.53
N SER A 162 6.64 1.10 -7.80
CA SER A 162 6.85 2.40 -7.19
C SER A 162 5.50 3.02 -6.80
N PRO A 163 5.47 4.15 -6.09
CA PRO A 163 4.22 4.86 -5.82
C PRO A 163 3.47 5.33 -7.08
N GLN A 164 4.15 5.43 -8.21
CA GLN A 164 3.59 5.95 -9.45
C GLN A 164 3.18 4.84 -10.42
N PHE A 165 4.06 3.84 -10.62
CA PHE A 165 3.87 2.80 -11.62
C PHE A 165 4.29 1.43 -11.10
N VAL A 166 3.59 0.41 -11.58
CA VAL A 166 3.97 -1.00 -11.46
C VAL A 166 4.26 -1.53 -12.85
N HIS A 167 5.44 -2.12 -13.04
CA HIS A 167 5.86 -2.74 -14.29
C HIS A 167 5.77 -4.24 -14.14
N LEU A 168 5.09 -4.87 -15.08
CA LEU A 168 4.94 -6.31 -15.18
C LEU A 168 5.61 -6.79 -16.46
N VAL A 169 6.14 -8.01 -16.43
CA VAL A 169 6.68 -8.70 -17.60
C VAL A 169 5.91 -10.01 -17.76
N THR A 170 5.22 -10.17 -18.89
CA THR A 170 4.47 -11.40 -19.20
C THR A 170 5.42 -12.55 -19.56
N LEU A 171 4.93 -13.77 -19.62
CA LEU A 171 5.71 -14.96 -20.02
C LEU A 171 6.37 -14.81 -21.38
N GLY A 172 5.77 -14.09 -22.32
CA GLY A 172 6.34 -13.79 -23.64
C GLY A 172 7.35 -12.63 -23.66
N GLY A 173 7.68 -12.03 -22.50
CA GLY A 173 8.61 -10.92 -22.38
C GLY A 173 8.00 -9.53 -22.65
N SER A 174 6.71 -9.44 -22.96
CA SER A 174 6.03 -8.16 -23.13
C SER A 174 5.94 -7.40 -21.81
N GLN A 175 6.17 -6.10 -21.86
CA GLN A 175 6.08 -5.23 -20.69
C GLN A 175 4.70 -4.58 -20.61
N LEU A 176 4.08 -4.65 -19.43
CA LEU A 176 2.85 -3.94 -19.09
C LEU A 176 3.18 -2.93 -17.99
N VAL A 177 2.68 -1.70 -18.15
CA VAL A 177 2.89 -0.63 -17.17
C VAL A 177 1.54 -0.12 -16.70
N TYR A 178 1.28 -0.25 -15.41
CA TYR A 178 0.06 0.23 -14.77
C TYR A 178 0.38 1.39 -13.84
N PRO A 179 -0.42 2.46 -13.82
CA PRO A 179 -0.45 3.38 -12.70
C PRO A 179 -0.72 2.58 -11.42
N THR A 180 0.02 2.87 -10.33
CA THR A 180 -0.07 2.06 -9.10
C THR A 180 -1.47 2.03 -8.51
N LYS A 181 -2.21 3.13 -8.62
CA LYS A 181 -3.61 3.19 -8.20
C LYS A 181 -4.50 2.21 -8.97
N ASP A 182 -4.32 2.13 -10.29
CA ASP A 182 -5.08 1.23 -11.15
C ASP A 182 -4.69 -0.22 -10.89
N TYR A 183 -3.39 -0.48 -10.71
CA TYR A 183 -2.88 -1.80 -10.32
C TYR A 183 -3.51 -2.32 -9.02
N LEU A 184 -3.64 -1.46 -8.01
CA LEU A 184 -4.28 -1.82 -6.73
C LEU A 184 -5.79 -2.08 -6.86
N SER A 185 -6.44 -1.57 -7.90
CA SER A 185 -7.86 -1.84 -8.20
C SER A 185 -8.06 -3.14 -8.98
N LEU A 186 -7.00 -3.74 -9.53
CA LEU A 186 -7.08 -5.01 -10.23
C LEU A 186 -7.31 -6.14 -9.20
N HIS A 187 -8.26 -7.02 -9.50
CA HIS A 187 -8.49 -8.25 -8.73
C HIS A 187 -7.49 -9.35 -9.18
N LEU A 188 -6.20 -9.06 -9.05
CA LEU A 188 -5.15 -10.01 -9.41
C LEU A 188 -4.95 -11.08 -8.34
N ARG A 189 -4.45 -12.24 -8.75
CA ARG A 189 -4.02 -13.31 -7.85
C ARG A 189 -2.50 -13.31 -7.75
N ASN A 190 -1.97 -13.23 -6.55
CA ASN A 190 -0.54 -13.42 -6.32
C ASN A 190 -0.23 -14.92 -6.24
N LEU A 191 0.32 -15.45 -7.32
CA LEU A 191 0.65 -16.87 -7.45
C LEU A 191 1.86 -17.27 -6.59
N SER A 192 2.74 -16.32 -6.28
CA SER A 192 3.93 -16.57 -5.46
C SER A 192 3.60 -16.92 -4.01
N THR A 193 2.42 -16.58 -3.53
CA THR A 193 1.95 -16.97 -2.19
C THR A 193 1.33 -18.37 -2.16
N GLY A 194 0.88 -18.85 -3.31
CA GLY A 194 0.32 -20.18 -3.52
C GLY A 194 -0.78 -20.18 -4.56
N PHE A 195 -0.89 -21.29 -5.26
CA PHE A 195 -1.94 -21.49 -6.26
C PHE A 195 -2.32 -22.97 -6.36
N ARG A 196 -3.42 -23.23 -7.02
CA ARG A 196 -3.94 -24.58 -7.26
C ARG A 196 -4.09 -24.82 -8.75
N ILE A 197 -3.57 -25.97 -9.20
CA ILE A 197 -3.86 -26.53 -10.52
C ILE A 197 -4.92 -27.62 -10.36
N GLN A 198 -5.83 -27.71 -11.34
CA GLN A 198 -6.86 -28.71 -11.40
C GLN A 198 -6.84 -29.38 -12.77
N ALA A 199 -6.88 -30.70 -12.77
CA ALA A 199 -7.04 -31.49 -13.98
C ALA A 199 -8.17 -32.53 -13.77
N ILE A 200 -8.82 -32.93 -14.84
CA ILE A 200 -9.90 -33.94 -14.79
C ILE A 200 -9.48 -35.10 -15.66
N PHE A 201 -9.69 -36.32 -15.17
CA PHE A 201 -9.55 -37.56 -15.93
C PHE A 201 -10.73 -38.49 -15.65
N GLY A 202 -11.08 -39.32 -16.61
CA GLY A 202 -12.18 -40.27 -16.51
C GLY A 202 -11.67 -41.73 -16.35
N ILE A 203 -12.33 -42.51 -15.50
CA ILE A 203 -12.13 -43.96 -15.40
C ILE A 203 -13.39 -44.60 -15.96
N ASP A 204 -13.23 -45.53 -16.92
CA ASP A 204 -14.33 -46.31 -17.50
C ASP A 204 -15.04 -47.13 -16.41
N TYR A 205 -16.35 -47.26 -16.50
CA TYR A 205 -17.16 -48.02 -15.57
C TYR A 205 -16.75 -49.52 -15.43
N GLN A 206 -16.13 -50.12 -16.46
CA GLN A 206 -15.58 -51.45 -16.38
C GLN A 206 -14.52 -51.63 -15.29
N HIS A 207 -13.84 -50.52 -14.90
CA HIS A 207 -12.82 -50.50 -13.85
C HIS A 207 -13.35 -50.01 -12.50
N GLN A 208 -14.67 -49.85 -12.35
CA GLN A 208 -15.27 -49.30 -11.13
C GLN A 208 -14.90 -50.09 -9.87
N ALA A 209 -14.79 -51.44 -9.97
CA ALA A 209 -14.41 -52.29 -8.83
C ALA A 209 -13.00 -51.99 -8.29
N ASP A 210 -12.07 -51.57 -9.17
CA ASP A 210 -10.69 -51.24 -8.83
C ASP A 210 -10.45 -49.75 -8.67
N ALA A 211 -11.48 -48.89 -8.84
CA ALA A 211 -11.35 -47.45 -8.87
C ALA A 211 -10.60 -46.86 -7.67
N THR A 212 -10.86 -47.37 -6.46
CA THR A 212 -10.16 -46.90 -5.25
C THR A 212 -8.66 -47.16 -5.32
N ARG A 213 -8.25 -48.36 -5.76
CA ARG A 213 -6.83 -48.72 -5.91
C ARG A 213 -6.16 -47.92 -6.99
N ILE A 214 -6.85 -47.71 -8.12
CA ILE A 214 -6.36 -46.87 -9.23
C ILE A 214 -6.10 -45.44 -8.76
N ILE A 215 -7.05 -44.85 -8.01
CA ILE A 215 -6.92 -43.49 -7.49
C ILE A 215 -5.76 -43.35 -6.52
N GLU A 216 -5.59 -44.29 -5.59
CA GLU A 216 -4.48 -44.28 -4.63
C GLU A 216 -3.13 -44.36 -5.34
N THR A 217 -3.00 -45.28 -6.31
CA THR A 217 -1.77 -45.44 -7.11
C THR A 217 -1.48 -44.19 -7.92
N MET A 218 -2.48 -43.64 -8.59
CA MET A 218 -2.36 -42.43 -9.38
C MET A 218 -2.02 -41.22 -8.51
N GLN A 219 -2.60 -41.10 -7.33
CA GLN A 219 -2.25 -40.00 -6.40
C GLN A 219 -0.79 -40.10 -5.97
N GLN A 220 -0.28 -41.29 -5.67
CA GLN A 220 1.13 -41.53 -5.34
C GLN A 220 2.05 -41.18 -6.54
N HIS A 221 1.66 -41.63 -7.74
CA HIS A 221 2.42 -41.35 -8.96
C HIS A 221 2.52 -39.86 -9.28
N VAL A 222 1.38 -39.15 -9.28
CA VAL A 222 1.34 -37.70 -9.50
C VAL A 222 2.11 -36.95 -8.42
N GLN A 223 1.96 -37.37 -7.15
CA GLN A 223 2.69 -36.73 -6.05
C GLN A 223 4.19 -36.95 -6.18
N ALA A 224 4.65 -38.13 -6.52
CA ALA A 224 6.09 -38.42 -6.72
C ALA A 224 6.67 -37.61 -7.90
N GLY A 225 5.98 -37.62 -9.07
CA GLY A 225 6.39 -36.87 -10.23
C GLY A 225 6.49 -35.36 -9.97
N LEU A 226 5.48 -34.77 -9.34
CA LEU A 226 5.49 -33.35 -9.03
C LEU A 226 6.52 -33.00 -7.94
N THR A 227 6.72 -33.87 -6.93
CA THR A 227 7.75 -33.65 -5.90
C THR A 227 9.16 -33.65 -6.53
N ALA A 228 9.39 -34.50 -7.52
CA ALA A 228 10.68 -34.50 -8.25
C ALA A 228 10.94 -33.20 -9.02
N LEU A 229 9.90 -32.50 -9.45
CA LEU A 229 10.00 -31.24 -10.22
C LEU A 229 10.15 -29.99 -9.35
N VAL A 230 9.37 -29.88 -8.26
CA VAL A 230 9.27 -28.65 -7.49
C VAL A 230 9.62 -28.82 -5.99
N GLY A 231 9.98 -30.03 -5.56
CA GLY A 231 10.41 -30.30 -4.19
C GLY A 231 9.40 -29.83 -3.13
N ASP A 232 9.89 -29.05 -2.17
CA ASP A 232 9.11 -28.56 -1.02
C ASP A 232 8.03 -27.53 -1.39
N GLU A 233 8.02 -27.01 -2.61
CA GLU A 233 6.97 -26.09 -3.06
C GLU A 233 5.65 -26.80 -3.36
N LEU A 234 5.65 -28.16 -3.54
CA LEU A 234 4.42 -28.95 -3.59
C LEU A 234 3.84 -29.10 -2.19
N LYS A 235 2.70 -28.48 -1.95
CA LYS A 235 2.04 -28.53 -0.63
C LYS A 235 1.15 -29.75 -0.46
N ARG A 236 0.41 -30.10 -1.51
CA ARG A 236 -0.59 -31.18 -1.42
C ARG A 236 -1.02 -31.63 -2.81
N VAL A 237 -1.22 -32.94 -2.96
CA VAL A 237 -1.95 -33.55 -4.08
C VAL A 237 -3.16 -34.31 -3.51
N ARG A 238 -4.31 -34.13 -4.14
CA ARG A 238 -5.55 -34.83 -3.79
C ARG A 238 -6.31 -35.20 -5.04
N ILE A 239 -6.81 -36.41 -5.12
CA ILE A 239 -7.74 -36.89 -6.16
C ILE A 239 -9.09 -37.16 -5.53
N GLY A 240 -10.15 -36.73 -6.16
CA GLY A 240 -11.52 -36.98 -5.69
C GLY A 240 -12.51 -37.13 -6.83
N LEU A 241 -13.55 -37.91 -6.62
CA LEU A 241 -14.64 -38.06 -7.59
C LEU A 241 -15.28 -36.70 -7.83
N SER A 242 -15.40 -36.30 -9.09
CA SER A 242 -16.02 -35.06 -9.53
C SER A 242 -17.46 -35.29 -9.98
N THR A 243 -17.66 -36.22 -10.91
CA THR A 243 -18.96 -36.50 -11.50
C THR A 243 -19.03 -37.95 -11.98
N ALA A 244 -20.20 -38.57 -11.91
CA ALA A 244 -20.49 -39.81 -12.61
C ALA A 244 -21.10 -39.45 -13.96
N GLY A 245 -20.27 -39.51 -15.02
CA GLY A 245 -20.66 -39.21 -16.37
C GLY A 245 -21.43 -40.32 -17.06
N ALA A 246 -21.88 -40.12 -18.31
CA ALA A 246 -22.62 -41.09 -19.06
C ALA A 246 -21.76 -42.33 -19.44
N SER A 247 -20.44 -42.16 -19.59
CA SER A 247 -19.50 -43.23 -20.02
C SER A 247 -18.32 -43.43 -19.09
N SER A 248 -18.11 -42.56 -18.10
CA SER A 248 -16.96 -42.60 -17.19
C SER A 248 -17.28 -42.04 -15.82
N LEU A 249 -16.49 -42.46 -14.83
CA LEU A 249 -16.37 -41.83 -13.53
C LEU A 249 -15.29 -40.74 -13.63
N ASP A 250 -15.69 -39.50 -13.58
CA ASP A 250 -14.76 -38.38 -13.73
C ASP A 250 -14.18 -37.97 -12.38
N TYR A 251 -12.86 -38.02 -12.30
CA TYR A 251 -12.09 -37.64 -11.12
C TYR A 251 -11.36 -36.33 -11.37
N ARG A 252 -11.24 -35.55 -10.31
CA ARG A 252 -10.50 -34.30 -10.34
C ARG A 252 -9.27 -34.37 -9.46
N VAL A 253 -8.14 -34.03 -10.06
CA VAL A 253 -6.88 -33.86 -9.37
C VAL A 253 -6.79 -32.41 -8.90
N TYR A 254 -6.41 -32.21 -7.66
CA TYR A 254 -6.06 -30.94 -7.07
C TYR A 254 -4.59 -30.99 -6.65
N ALA A 255 -3.75 -30.14 -7.24
CA ALA A 255 -2.37 -29.97 -6.85
C ALA A 255 -2.16 -28.55 -6.33
N ASP A 256 -1.79 -28.42 -5.06
CA ASP A 256 -1.56 -27.15 -4.38
C ASP A 256 -0.05 -26.88 -4.33
N PHE A 257 0.35 -25.72 -4.85
CA PHE A 257 1.74 -25.27 -4.91
C PHE A 257 1.94 -24.03 -4.07
N GLY A 258 3.19 -23.76 -3.71
CA GLY A 258 3.64 -22.53 -3.10
C GLY A 258 5.01 -22.16 -3.60
N GLY A 259 5.31 -20.85 -3.57
CA GLY A 259 6.62 -20.35 -3.97
C GLY A 259 6.66 -19.74 -5.36
N LYS A 260 7.76 -19.04 -5.59
CA LYS A 260 7.97 -18.27 -6.84
C LYS A 260 8.42 -19.15 -8.01
N GLU A 261 9.14 -20.21 -7.72
CA GLU A 261 9.67 -21.11 -8.75
C GLU A 261 8.55 -21.92 -9.40
N SER A 262 7.63 -22.45 -8.61
CA SER A 262 6.43 -23.13 -9.11
C SER A 262 5.54 -22.16 -9.89
N ALA A 263 5.36 -20.93 -9.41
CA ALA A 263 4.57 -19.92 -10.11
C ALA A 263 5.14 -19.56 -11.48
N ALA A 264 6.48 -19.49 -11.59
CA ALA A 264 7.18 -19.25 -12.85
C ALA A 264 6.96 -20.38 -13.88
N ARG A 265 6.69 -21.60 -13.41
CA ARG A 265 6.52 -22.81 -14.22
C ARG A 265 5.06 -23.27 -14.34
N LEU A 266 4.08 -22.42 -14.05
CA LEU A 266 2.67 -22.80 -13.94
C LEU A 266 2.20 -23.60 -15.17
N ASN A 267 2.42 -23.10 -16.40
CA ASN A 267 2.01 -23.79 -17.62
C ASN A 267 2.70 -25.15 -17.77
N HIS A 268 3.99 -25.23 -17.45
CA HIS A 268 4.71 -26.50 -17.50
C HIS A 268 4.18 -27.50 -16.47
N LEU A 269 3.76 -27.04 -15.29
CA LEU A 269 3.16 -27.90 -14.27
C LEU A 269 1.76 -28.39 -14.68
N GLU A 270 0.99 -27.58 -15.40
CA GLU A 270 -0.30 -28.00 -15.98
C GLU A 270 -0.11 -29.11 -17.01
N ASP A 271 0.86 -28.93 -17.92
CA ASP A 271 1.20 -29.95 -18.93
C ASP A 271 1.71 -31.24 -18.27
N GLU A 272 2.56 -31.13 -17.25
CA GLU A 272 3.13 -32.26 -16.56
C GLU A 272 2.08 -33.04 -15.75
N ILE A 273 1.15 -32.37 -15.08
CA ILE A 273 0.02 -33.04 -14.42
C ILE A 273 -0.78 -33.84 -15.45
N THR A 274 -1.08 -33.23 -16.60
CA THR A 274 -1.82 -33.91 -17.67
C THR A 274 -1.06 -35.12 -18.20
N ARG A 275 0.25 -35.03 -18.36
CA ARG A 275 1.11 -36.15 -18.77
C ARG A 275 1.08 -37.30 -17.76
N LEU A 276 1.29 -36.98 -16.47
CA LEU A 276 1.27 -37.98 -15.39
C LEU A 276 -0.10 -38.68 -15.20
N LEU A 277 -1.18 -38.09 -15.71
CA LEU A 277 -2.50 -38.69 -15.69
C LEU A 277 -2.75 -39.66 -16.87
N VAL A 278 -1.93 -39.64 -17.90
CA VAL A 278 -2.07 -40.49 -19.11
C VAL A 278 -1.07 -41.66 -19.08
N GLU A 279 0.06 -41.50 -18.42
CA GLU A 279 1.05 -42.57 -18.18
C GLU A 279 0.53 -43.58 -17.13
#